data_fcf7f86f8e2f7f22076daa50a6538507
#
_entry.id   fcf7f86f8e2f7f22076daa50a6538507
#
_cell.length_a   1.000
_cell.length_b   1.000
_cell.length_c   1.000
_cell.angle_alpha   90.00
_cell.angle_beta   90.00
_cell.angle_gamma   90.00
#
_symmetry.space_group_name_H-M   'P 1'
#
loop_
_entity.id
_entity.type
_entity.pdbx_description
1 polymer ?
#
loop_
_entity_poly.entity_id
_entity_poly.type
_entity_poly.pdbx_seq_one_letter_code
_entity_poly.pdbx_strand_id
1 'polypeptide(L)'
;MALGGGTWQFQNKILPGTYINFVSKYRAEAAIADRGYANMALELDWGPEDKVFAVTAEDFQDNSMALFGYDYAADELKPLRDLFTHAKMVYFYRLANSPVKAANTMATAKYPGIRGNDITTEVVADVDDTDKFDVNTYIKVDGVTTVVDKQKLLTKWSEVEDNDYVVWKTKTDTALTATAGAPLTGGSNGDVVTSKQYQDYLDAISPYYFNVIGYPGTDTTIRQLFVNFTKRMRDETGSKFQCVVYGLEGADHEGIISISNKVTDSGASPASLVYWLTGAEASCAINASLTNSTYDGEYTVDTKYSQLDLQRAIQTGRFIFHNVQETLSGELVGTVKVLTDINTFTSFTKRKNSDFSHNQVIRVLDQLAIDTANLFNKTYLGKEQNDDEGRKALWADMVYLRKEYQRVRAIQNYKAEDTEIPTQGTEKTAVLCNEEVQPTCCMEKLYLTTIVA
;
A
#
# COMPACT_ATOMS: atom_id res chain seq x y z
N MET A 1 39.22 -45.47 7.16
CA MET A 1 39.69 -44.36 8.03
C MET A 1 39.01 -43.08 7.63
N ALA A 2 38.29 -42.44 8.53
CA ALA A 2 37.79 -41.10 8.29
C ALA A 2 38.96 -40.12 8.30
N LEU A 3 39.28 -39.53 7.16
CA LEU A 3 40.40 -38.60 6.98
C LEU A 3 40.09 -37.20 7.49
N GLY A 4 39.65 -37.09 8.74
CA GLY A 4 39.24 -35.83 9.31
C GLY A 4 37.94 -35.36 8.63
N GLY A 5 36.91 -35.07 9.37
CA GLY A 5 35.62 -34.63 8.83
C GLY A 5 34.88 -33.87 9.89
N GLY A 6 33.88 -33.06 9.45
CA GLY A 6 33.03 -32.31 10.32
C GLY A 6 33.35 -30.82 10.29
N THR A 7 32.34 -30.03 10.70
CA THR A 7 32.41 -28.57 10.84
C THR A 7 33.34 -28.19 12.01
N TRP A 8 33.97 -27.03 11.91
CA TRP A 8 34.77 -26.46 12.99
C TRP A 8 34.36 -24.99 13.24
N GLN A 9 34.31 -24.62 14.50
CA GLN A 9 34.11 -23.23 14.92
C GLN A 9 35.39 -22.63 15.52
N PHE A 10 36.23 -23.49 16.11
CA PHE A 10 37.52 -23.10 16.70
C PHE A 10 38.62 -24.08 16.24
N GLN A 11 39.87 -23.63 16.20
CA GLN A 11 41.05 -24.44 15.81
C GLN A 11 41.48 -25.38 16.96
N ASN A 12 40.60 -26.26 17.40
CA ASN A 12 40.79 -27.15 18.55
C ASN A 12 40.86 -28.65 18.16
N LYS A 13 41.09 -28.96 16.89
CA LYS A 13 41.15 -30.35 16.42
C LYS A 13 42.54 -30.95 16.74
N ILE A 14 42.56 -32.16 17.28
CA ILE A 14 43.75 -32.86 17.73
C ILE A 14 44.32 -33.74 16.63
N LEU A 15 43.47 -34.31 15.76
CA LEU A 15 43.94 -35.24 14.72
C LEU A 15 44.44 -34.49 13.48
N PRO A 16 45.56 -34.91 12.89
CA PRO A 16 45.98 -34.40 11.59
C PRO A 16 44.92 -34.74 10.53
N GLY A 17 44.53 -33.73 9.74
CA GLY A 17 43.49 -33.91 8.70
C GLY A 17 43.06 -32.60 8.08
N THR A 18 42.21 -32.66 7.06
CA THR A 18 41.64 -31.52 6.39
C THR A 18 40.27 -31.24 6.98
N TYR A 19 40.08 -30.04 7.52
CA TYR A 19 38.83 -29.57 8.11
C TYR A 19 38.29 -28.44 7.26
N ILE A 20 37.18 -28.67 6.52
CA ILE A 20 36.63 -27.75 5.54
C ILE A 20 35.20 -27.33 6.00
N ASN A 21 35.02 -26.03 6.21
CA ASN A 21 33.68 -25.44 6.38
C ASN A 21 33.24 -24.82 5.06
N PHE A 22 32.06 -25.21 4.62
CA PHE A 22 31.38 -24.49 3.58
C PHE A 22 30.51 -23.41 4.27
N VAL A 23 30.93 -22.16 4.20
CA VAL A 23 30.13 -21.00 4.61
C VAL A 23 29.71 -20.30 3.35
N SER A 24 28.42 -20.13 3.16
CA SER A 24 27.96 -19.19 2.15
C SER A 24 28.45 -17.80 2.59
N LYS A 25 29.27 -17.16 1.75
CA LYS A 25 29.50 -15.73 1.87
C LYS A 25 28.12 -15.10 1.72
N TYR A 26 27.65 -14.38 2.73
CA TYR A 26 26.46 -13.55 2.60
C TYR A 26 26.77 -12.57 1.45
N ARG A 27 26.37 -12.93 0.24
CA ARG A 27 26.12 -11.94 -0.79
C ARG A 27 24.90 -11.18 -0.29
N ALA A 28 24.94 -9.85 -0.32
CA ALA A 28 23.72 -9.10 -0.29
C ALA A 28 22.87 -9.70 -1.43
N GLU A 29 21.79 -10.38 -1.08
CA GLU A 29 20.90 -10.92 -2.08
C GLU A 29 20.34 -9.72 -2.83
N ALA A 30 20.82 -9.53 -4.06
CA ALA A 30 20.18 -8.68 -5.03
C ALA A 30 18.86 -9.38 -5.40
N ALA A 31 17.84 -9.15 -4.60
CA ALA A 31 16.51 -9.73 -4.77
C ALA A 31 15.55 -8.64 -5.23
N ILE A 32 14.61 -9.03 -6.09
CA ILE A 32 13.47 -8.17 -6.46
C ILE A 32 12.64 -7.96 -5.20
N ALA A 33 12.47 -6.71 -4.78
CA ALA A 33 11.68 -6.39 -3.59
C ALA A 33 10.20 -6.71 -3.81
N ASP A 34 9.52 -7.04 -2.73
CA ASP A 34 8.10 -7.38 -2.74
C ASP A 34 7.23 -6.12 -3.02
N ARG A 35 6.06 -6.33 -3.61
CA ARG A 35 5.08 -5.30 -3.95
C ARG A 35 3.78 -5.52 -3.18
N GLY A 36 2.87 -4.55 -3.23
CA GLY A 36 1.57 -4.60 -2.57
C GLY A 36 1.41 -3.53 -1.48
N TYR A 37 2.27 -2.52 -1.49
CA TYR A 37 2.26 -1.42 -0.53
C TYR A 37 1.53 -0.22 -1.12
N ALA A 38 0.39 0.13 -0.54
CA ALA A 38 -0.41 1.29 -0.93
C ALA A 38 -0.36 2.38 0.14
N ASN A 39 -0.77 3.59 -0.22
CA ASN A 39 -0.88 4.71 0.70
C ASN A 39 -2.15 5.51 0.43
N MET A 40 -2.91 5.84 1.47
CA MET A 40 -4.13 6.66 1.35
C MET A 40 -4.37 7.53 2.59
N ALA A 41 -4.85 8.75 2.35
CA ALA A 41 -5.40 9.59 3.39
C ALA A 41 -6.92 9.57 3.35
N LEU A 42 -7.55 9.42 4.51
CA LEU A 42 -8.99 9.24 4.64
C LEU A 42 -9.58 10.09 5.77
N GLU A 43 -10.76 10.60 5.56
CA GLU A 43 -11.60 11.15 6.62
C GLU A 43 -12.29 9.97 7.32
N LEU A 44 -11.93 9.72 8.57
CA LEU A 44 -12.40 8.60 9.36
C LEU A 44 -13.10 9.08 10.65
N ASP A 45 -14.12 8.35 11.05
CA ASP A 45 -14.87 8.60 12.30
C ASP A 45 -14.14 8.12 13.56
N TRP A 46 -13.06 7.35 13.37
CA TRP A 46 -12.25 6.71 14.40
C TRP A 46 -10.83 6.47 13.90
N GLY A 47 -9.89 6.30 14.80
CA GLY A 47 -8.51 5.91 14.48
C GLY A 47 -7.48 6.96 14.88
N PRO A 48 -6.19 6.63 14.75
CA PRO A 48 -5.09 7.53 15.09
C PRO A 48 -5.15 8.84 14.30
N GLU A 49 -4.81 9.94 14.95
CA GLU A 49 -4.70 11.27 14.34
C GLU A 49 -3.23 11.68 14.19
N ASP A 50 -2.96 12.58 13.24
CA ASP A 50 -1.66 13.21 12.99
C ASP A 50 -0.47 12.26 12.86
N LYS A 51 -0.69 11.04 12.44
CA LYS A 51 0.37 10.06 12.19
C LYS A 51 -0.01 9.06 11.12
N VAL A 52 1.02 8.58 10.43
CA VAL A 52 0.91 7.42 9.53
C VAL A 52 0.81 6.15 10.35
N PHE A 53 -0.13 5.27 10.00
CA PHE A 53 -0.25 3.95 10.59
C PHE A 53 -0.40 2.90 9.48
N ALA A 54 0.26 1.77 9.66
CA ALA A 54 0.23 0.67 8.71
C ALA A 54 -0.83 -0.33 9.11
N VAL A 55 -1.56 -0.86 8.12
CA VAL A 55 -2.56 -1.91 8.28
C VAL A 55 -2.30 -2.97 7.23
N THR A 56 -2.15 -4.22 7.63
CA THR A 56 -2.09 -5.36 6.71
C THR A 56 -3.50 -5.83 6.34
N ALA A 57 -3.63 -6.62 5.28
CA ALA A 57 -4.93 -7.20 4.92
C ALA A 57 -5.49 -8.11 6.03
N GLU A 58 -4.62 -8.81 6.76
CA GLU A 58 -4.99 -9.62 7.93
C GLU A 58 -5.48 -8.75 9.09
N ASP A 59 -4.72 -7.68 9.45
CA ASP A 59 -5.16 -6.73 10.48
C ASP A 59 -6.49 -6.06 10.14
N PHE A 60 -6.71 -5.72 8.87
CA PHE A 60 -7.98 -5.15 8.43
C PHE A 60 -9.14 -6.12 8.62
N GLN A 61 -8.96 -7.39 8.30
CA GLN A 61 -9.99 -8.41 8.46
C GLN A 61 -10.30 -8.70 9.94
N ASP A 62 -9.27 -8.84 10.78
CA ASP A 62 -9.40 -9.33 12.14
C ASP A 62 -9.66 -8.20 13.16
N ASN A 63 -9.15 -6.99 12.90
CA ASN A 63 -9.10 -5.88 13.85
C ASN A 63 -9.80 -4.61 13.35
N SER A 64 -10.66 -4.69 12.33
CA SER A 64 -11.32 -3.53 11.71
C SER A 64 -12.07 -2.67 12.73
N MET A 65 -12.73 -3.27 13.71
CA MET A 65 -13.46 -2.56 14.76
C MET A 65 -12.53 -1.70 15.62
N ALA A 66 -11.39 -2.21 16.02
CA ALA A 66 -10.41 -1.47 16.84
C ALA A 66 -9.68 -0.39 16.01
N LEU A 67 -9.41 -0.66 14.72
CA LEU A 67 -8.67 0.24 13.84
C LEU A 67 -9.53 1.37 13.27
N PHE A 68 -10.75 1.06 12.80
CA PHE A 68 -11.62 1.97 12.06
C PHE A 68 -12.96 2.26 12.75
N GLY A 69 -13.27 1.57 13.86
CA GLY A 69 -14.51 1.75 14.62
C GLY A 69 -15.72 1.01 14.05
N TYR A 70 -15.55 0.21 13.00
CA TYR A 70 -16.60 -0.52 12.31
C TYR A 70 -16.23 -1.98 12.11
N ASP A 71 -17.24 -2.85 12.08
CA ASP A 71 -17.04 -4.25 11.71
C ASP A 71 -16.56 -4.39 10.27
N TYR A 72 -15.79 -5.42 9.98
CA TYR A 72 -15.25 -5.68 8.64
C TYR A 72 -16.34 -5.66 7.55
N ALA A 73 -17.53 -6.20 7.84
CA ALA A 73 -18.65 -6.28 6.90
C ALA A 73 -19.47 -4.98 6.78
N ALA A 74 -19.20 -3.96 7.60
CA ALA A 74 -19.94 -2.70 7.58
C ALA A 74 -19.81 -1.97 6.24
N ASP A 75 -20.87 -1.26 5.86
CA ASP A 75 -20.92 -0.51 4.59
C ASP A 75 -19.89 0.63 4.55
N GLU A 76 -19.57 1.22 5.69
CA GLU A 76 -18.55 2.26 5.84
C GLU A 76 -17.16 1.76 5.43
N LEU A 77 -16.88 0.46 5.58
CA LEU A 77 -15.61 -0.17 5.22
C LEU A 77 -15.60 -0.77 3.82
N LYS A 78 -16.69 -0.70 3.06
CA LYS A 78 -16.77 -1.15 1.67
C LYS A 78 -15.62 -0.61 0.79
N PRO A 79 -15.26 0.69 0.84
CA PRO A 79 -14.12 1.20 0.07
C PRO A 79 -12.78 0.54 0.46
N LEU A 80 -12.60 0.27 1.74
CA LEU A 80 -11.37 -0.38 2.22
C LEU A 80 -11.33 -1.86 1.84
N ARG A 81 -12.47 -2.57 1.81
CA ARG A 81 -12.51 -3.94 1.28
C ARG A 81 -12.08 -3.99 -0.17
N ASP A 82 -12.54 -3.04 -1.02
CA ASP A 82 -12.08 -2.93 -2.40
C ASP A 82 -10.56 -2.70 -2.51
N LEU A 83 -9.99 -1.86 -1.63
CA LEU A 83 -8.56 -1.61 -1.59
C LEU A 83 -7.77 -2.86 -1.17
N PHE A 84 -8.22 -3.54 -0.10
CA PHE A 84 -7.56 -4.73 0.44
C PHE A 84 -7.86 -6.02 -0.33
N THR A 85 -8.75 -6.00 -1.32
CA THR A 85 -8.89 -7.11 -2.27
C THR A 85 -7.53 -7.45 -2.91
N HIS A 86 -6.69 -6.46 -3.12
CA HIS A 86 -5.38 -6.64 -3.75
C HIS A 86 -4.20 -6.15 -2.88
N ALA A 87 -4.34 -5.09 -2.10
CA ALA A 87 -3.25 -4.54 -1.31
C ALA A 87 -2.84 -5.49 -0.18
N LYS A 88 -1.52 -5.70 0.00
CA LYS A 88 -0.96 -6.47 1.12
C LYS A 88 -0.90 -5.65 2.40
N MET A 89 -0.49 -4.40 2.27
CA MET A 89 -0.36 -3.45 3.35
C MET A 89 -0.65 -2.04 2.86
N VAL A 90 -1.35 -1.27 3.67
CA VAL A 90 -1.68 0.12 3.37
C VAL A 90 -1.18 1.02 4.51
N TYR A 91 -0.49 2.07 4.14
CA TYR A 91 -0.18 3.17 5.04
C TYR A 91 -1.35 4.15 4.99
N PHE A 92 -2.05 4.28 6.09
CA PHE A 92 -3.14 5.23 6.24
C PHE A 92 -2.69 6.47 7.01
N TYR A 93 -3.33 7.57 6.70
CA TYR A 93 -3.28 8.79 7.48
C TYR A 93 -4.72 9.29 7.66
N ARG A 94 -5.12 9.53 8.90
CA ARG A 94 -6.43 10.08 9.18
C ARG A 94 -6.40 11.58 8.97
N LEU A 95 -7.18 12.06 8.01
CA LEU A 95 -7.44 13.47 7.79
C LEU A 95 -8.43 13.96 8.85
N ALA A 96 -8.03 14.90 9.66
CA ALA A 96 -8.88 15.50 10.68
C ALA A 96 -8.48 16.97 10.91
N ASN A 97 -9.44 17.79 11.31
CA ASN A 97 -9.23 19.19 11.63
C ASN A 97 -9.86 19.46 12.98
N SER A 98 -9.05 19.47 14.04
CA SER A 98 -9.48 19.68 15.43
C SER A 98 -10.55 18.68 15.93
N PRO A 99 -10.36 17.37 15.74
CA PRO A 99 -11.29 16.36 16.22
C PRO A 99 -11.31 16.27 17.74
N VAL A 100 -12.44 15.84 18.33
CA VAL A 100 -12.64 15.78 19.78
C VAL A 100 -12.91 14.35 20.23
N LYS A 101 -12.29 13.93 21.33
CA LYS A 101 -12.54 12.63 21.97
C LYS A 101 -13.82 12.65 22.78
N ALA A 102 -14.66 11.62 22.63
CA ALA A 102 -15.76 11.36 23.53
C ALA A 102 -15.27 10.98 24.91
N ALA A 103 -15.99 11.37 25.96
CA ALA A 103 -15.62 11.04 27.33
C ALA A 103 -16.86 10.91 28.24
N ASN A 104 -16.68 10.18 29.32
CA ASN A 104 -17.58 10.20 30.48
C ASN A 104 -16.77 10.43 31.77
N THR A 105 -17.35 10.19 32.92
CA THR A 105 -16.68 10.35 34.22
C THR A 105 -15.54 9.36 34.41
N MET A 106 -15.61 8.14 33.85
CA MET A 106 -14.67 7.03 34.08
C MET A 106 -13.58 6.95 33.02
N ALA A 107 -13.91 7.24 31.75
CA ALA A 107 -13.03 6.98 30.63
C ALA A 107 -13.09 8.10 29.56
N THR A 108 -12.07 8.11 28.72
CA THR A 108 -11.99 8.92 27.48
C THR A 108 -11.79 7.97 26.32
N ALA A 109 -12.43 8.20 25.19
CA ALA A 109 -12.20 7.43 23.97
C ALA A 109 -10.72 7.42 23.58
N LYS A 110 -10.20 6.28 23.13
CA LYS A 110 -8.80 6.13 22.70
C LYS A 110 -8.47 7.11 21.58
N TYR A 111 -9.39 7.22 20.61
CA TYR A 111 -9.27 8.12 19.47
C TYR A 111 -10.39 9.15 19.45
N PRO A 112 -10.17 10.34 18.89
CA PRO A 112 -11.25 11.32 18.67
C PRO A 112 -12.15 10.85 17.54
N GLY A 113 -13.36 11.44 17.46
CA GLY A 113 -14.32 11.19 16.41
C GLY A 113 -15.69 10.86 16.93
N ILE A 114 -16.68 10.92 16.03
CA ILE A 114 -18.08 10.68 16.38
C ILE A 114 -18.33 9.25 16.88
N ARG A 115 -17.53 8.28 16.39
CA ARG A 115 -17.65 6.87 16.76
C ARG A 115 -17.39 6.63 18.25
N GLY A 116 -16.62 7.51 18.90
CA GLY A 116 -16.43 7.48 20.35
C GLY A 116 -17.72 7.64 21.16
N ASN A 117 -18.76 8.26 20.62
CA ASN A 117 -20.05 8.44 21.29
C ASN A 117 -20.89 7.13 21.36
N ASP A 118 -20.53 6.12 20.56
CA ASP A 118 -21.18 4.81 20.57
C ASP A 118 -20.57 3.86 21.63
N ILE A 119 -19.52 4.29 22.34
CA ILE A 119 -18.87 3.54 23.39
C ILE A 119 -19.59 3.76 24.72
N THR A 120 -19.82 2.69 25.45
CA THR A 120 -20.37 2.70 26.81
C THR A 120 -19.44 1.93 27.73
N THR A 121 -19.21 2.44 28.93
CA THR A 121 -18.43 1.76 29.98
C THR A 121 -19.31 1.45 31.19
N GLU A 122 -19.06 0.32 31.84
CA GLU A 122 -19.83 -0.17 32.96
C GLU A 122 -18.93 -0.92 33.95
N VAL A 123 -19.22 -0.79 35.24
CA VAL A 123 -18.61 -1.60 36.30
C VAL A 123 -19.73 -2.38 36.98
N VAL A 124 -19.68 -3.72 36.90
CA VAL A 124 -20.67 -4.62 37.50
C VAL A 124 -20.01 -5.51 38.52
N ALA A 125 -20.74 -5.87 39.60
CA ALA A 125 -20.26 -6.91 40.53
C ALA A 125 -20.11 -8.24 39.76
N ASP A 126 -19.04 -8.96 40.03
CA ASP A 126 -18.87 -10.30 39.47
C ASP A 126 -19.95 -11.25 40.01
N VAL A 127 -20.40 -12.18 39.19
CA VAL A 127 -21.53 -13.08 39.50
C VAL A 127 -21.14 -14.16 40.52
N ASP A 128 -19.87 -14.59 40.46
CA ASP A 128 -19.36 -15.67 41.31
C ASP A 128 -18.68 -15.15 42.59
N ASP A 129 -18.15 -13.93 42.56
CA ASP A 129 -17.45 -13.26 43.69
C ASP A 129 -17.92 -11.81 43.85
N THR A 130 -18.94 -11.59 44.62
CA THR A 130 -19.58 -10.27 44.81
C THR A 130 -18.70 -9.19 45.44
N ASP A 131 -17.52 -9.54 45.98
CA ASP A 131 -16.51 -8.59 46.46
C ASP A 131 -15.59 -8.06 45.34
N LYS A 132 -15.73 -8.61 44.14
CA LYS A 132 -14.99 -8.22 42.94
C LYS A 132 -15.91 -7.67 41.87
N PHE A 133 -15.28 -7.01 40.88
CA PHE A 133 -16.00 -6.33 39.81
C PHE A 133 -15.45 -6.73 38.45
N ASP A 134 -16.38 -6.75 37.48
CA ASP A 134 -16.05 -6.77 36.05
C ASP A 134 -16.17 -5.36 35.47
N VAL A 135 -15.17 -4.95 34.72
CA VAL A 135 -15.17 -3.68 33.98
C VAL A 135 -15.37 -3.97 32.51
N ASN A 136 -16.51 -3.52 32.00
CA ASN A 136 -16.93 -3.82 30.62
C ASN A 136 -16.85 -2.56 29.75
N THR A 137 -16.37 -2.75 28.53
CA THR A 137 -16.46 -1.75 27.44
C THR A 137 -17.37 -2.30 26.35
N TYR A 138 -18.35 -1.52 25.96
CA TYR A 138 -19.30 -1.85 24.91
C TYR A 138 -19.18 -0.84 23.76
N ILE A 139 -19.49 -1.28 22.55
CA ILE A 139 -19.71 -0.40 21.40
C ILE A 139 -21.06 -0.72 20.77
N LYS A 140 -21.75 0.31 20.29
CA LYS A 140 -23.01 0.16 19.58
C LYS A 140 -22.73 -0.04 18.09
N VAL A 141 -23.16 -1.21 17.55
CA VAL A 141 -23.05 -1.60 16.15
C VAL A 141 -24.46 -1.87 15.64
N ASP A 142 -24.91 -1.17 14.62
CA ASP A 142 -26.26 -1.31 14.02
C ASP A 142 -27.42 -1.31 15.04
N GLY A 143 -27.28 -0.47 16.05
CA GLY A 143 -28.27 -0.37 17.12
C GLY A 143 -28.11 -1.43 18.22
N VAL A 144 -27.24 -2.41 18.07
CA VAL A 144 -26.95 -3.48 19.04
C VAL A 144 -25.72 -3.13 19.86
N THR A 145 -25.83 -3.24 21.18
CA THR A 145 -24.70 -3.06 22.10
C THR A 145 -23.90 -4.33 22.19
N THR A 146 -22.65 -4.30 21.77
CA THR A 146 -21.73 -5.44 21.76
C THR A 146 -20.60 -5.21 22.75
N VAL A 147 -20.24 -6.24 23.54
CA VAL A 147 -19.06 -6.20 24.42
C VAL A 147 -17.80 -6.30 23.54
N VAL A 148 -16.90 -5.34 23.68
CA VAL A 148 -15.63 -5.31 22.95
C VAL A 148 -14.41 -5.49 23.84
N ASP A 149 -14.57 -5.29 25.17
CA ASP A 149 -13.55 -5.61 26.16
C ASP A 149 -14.23 -5.94 27.50
N LYS A 150 -13.68 -6.91 28.21
CA LYS A 150 -14.15 -7.32 29.53
C LYS A 150 -12.99 -7.70 30.41
N GLN A 151 -12.74 -6.89 31.46
CA GLN A 151 -11.74 -7.15 32.48
C GLN A 151 -12.44 -7.66 33.74
N LYS A 152 -12.04 -8.83 34.23
CA LYS A 152 -12.77 -9.56 35.28
C LYS A 152 -12.04 -9.58 36.62
N LEU A 153 -12.82 -9.77 37.69
CA LEU A 153 -12.34 -10.06 39.04
C LEU A 153 -11.43 -8.98 39.62
N LEU A 154 -11.67 -7.72 39.27
CA LEU A 154 -10.92 -6.57 39.74
C LEU A 154 -11.48 -6.03 41.04
N THR A 155 -10.63 -5.38 41.85
CA THR A 155 -11.01 -4.75 43.13
C THR A 155 -10.79 -3.26 43.16
N LYS A 156 -9.82 -2.77 42.37
CA LYS A 156 -9.35 -1.39 42.37
C LYS A 156 -9.16 -0.82 40.97
N TRP A 157 -9.25 0.48 40.84
CA TRP A 157 -8.99 1.20 39.59
C TRP A 157 -7.54 1.09 39.09
N SER A 158 -6.56 0.84 39.97
CA SER A 158 -5.18 0.61 39.59
C SER A 158 -4.96 -0.71 38.82
N GLU A 159 -5.90 -1.64 38.91
CA GLU A 159 -5.87 -2.94 38.21
C GLU A 159 -6.51 -2.87 36.81
N VAL A 160 -7.24 -1.76 36.52
CA VAL A 160 -7.93 -1.58 35.23
C VAL A 160 -6.94 -1.12 34.17
N GLU A 161 -6.81 -1.87 33.09
CA GLU A 161 -5.93 -1.56 31.97
C GLU A 161 -6.66 -0.81 30.85
N ASP A 162 -5.93 0.06 30.14
CA ASP A 162 -6.45 0.69 28.92
C ASP A 162 -6.62 -0.37 27.84
N ASN A 163 -7.66 -0.22 27.02
CA ASN A 163 -7.94 -1.15 25.93
C ASN A 163 -7.91 -0.44 24.56
N ASP A 164 -8.38 -1.13 23.52
CA ASP A 164 -8.36 -0.58 22.17
C ASP A 164 -9.41 0.51 21.91
N TYR A 165 -10.31 0.74 22.86
CA TYR A 165 -11.43 1.67 22.71
C TYR A 165 -11.38 2.84 23.69
N VAL A 166 -10.89 2.61 24.91
CA VAL A 166 -10.89 3.63 25.96
C VAL A 166 -9.58 3.72 26.73
N VAL A 167 -9.30 4.90 27.23
CA VAL A 167 -8.27 5.19 28.23
C VAL A 167 -8.97 5.56 29.52
N TRP A 168 -8.68 4.84 30.60
CA TRP A 168 -9.31 5.04 31.91
C TRP A 168 -8.72 6.25 32.62
N LYS A 169 -9.58 7.10 33.19
CA LYS A 169 -9.17 8.34 33.86
C LYS A 169 -8.55 8.11 35.26
N THR A 170 -8.99 7.08 35.93
CA THR A 170 -8.55 6.75 37.31
C THR A 170 -7.62 5.54 37.27
N LYS A 171 -6.43 5.66 37.83
CA LYS A 171 -5.40 4.60 37.94
C LYS A 171 -4.87 4.54 39.37
N THR A 172 -5.75 4.72 40.37
CA THR A 172 -5.39 4.76 41.78
C THR A 172 -5.85 3.51 42.51
N ASP A 173 -5.32 3.24 43.71
CA ASP A 173 -5.75 2.16 44.59
C ASP A 173 -7.14 2.37 45.21
N THR A 174 -7.97 3.21 44.61
CA THR A 174 -9.37 3.39 45.02
C THR A 174 -10.18 2.15 44.62
N ALA A 175 -11.01 1.67 45.53
CA ALA A 175 -11.86 0.53 45.31
C ALA A 175 -12.86 0.81 44.15
N LEU A 176 -13.11 -0.25 43.34
CA LEU A 176 -14.17 -0.22 42.33
C LEU A 176 -15.54 -0.21 43.04
N THR A 177 -16.50 0.43 42.41
CA THR A 177 -17.91 0.44 42.81
C THR A 177 -18.77 0.21 41.57
N ALA A 178 -19.84 -0.55 41.75
CA ALA A 178 -20.78 -0.80 40.65
C ALA A 178 -21.34 0.51 40.11
N THR A 179 -21.37 0.63 38.78
CA THR A 179 -21.97 1.77 38.07
C THR A 179 -22.92 1.26 37.01
N ALA A 180 -23.96 2.01 36.73
CA ALA A 180 -24.76 1.75 35.53
C ALA A 180 -23.96 2.04 34.28
N GLY A 181 -24.35 1.44 33.16
CA GLY A 181 -23.75 1.74 31.84
C GLY A 181 -23.74 3.24 31.53
N ALA A 182 -22.56 3.82 31.33
CA ALA A 182 -22.36 5.24 31.09
C ALA A 182 -21.79 5.44 29.67
N PRO A 183 -22.57 6.00 28.72
CA PRO A 183 -22.07 6.31 27.39
C PRO A 183 -21.02 7.42 27.44
N LEU A 184 -20.03 7.34 26.56
CA LEU A 184 -19.12 8.45 26.29
C LEU A 184 -19.88 9.47 25.42
N THR A 185 -19.57 10.74 25.56
CA THR A 185 -20.23 11.84 24.85
C THR A 185 -19.25 12.94 24.44
N GLY A 186 -19.65 13.79 23.50
CA GLY A 186 -18.87 14.95 23.07
C GLY A 186 -17.81 14.63 22.01
N GLY A 187 -17.76 13.41 21.49
CA GLY A 187 -16.88 13.05 20.37
C GLY A 187 -17.31 13.75 19.07
N SER A 188 -16.33 14.24 18.31
CA SER A 188 -16.54 14.95 17.04
C SER A 188 -15.39 14.67 16.08
N ASN A 189 -15.70 14.62 14.77
CA ASN A 189 -14.68 14.54 13.73
C ASN A 189 -13.95 15.87 13.50
N GLY A 190 -14.40 16.93 14.18
CA GLY A 190 -13.85 18.29 14.05
C GLY A 190 -14.44 19.07 12.88
N ASP A 191 -13.68 20.05 12.43
CA ASP A 191 -14.04 20.93 11.32
C ASP A 191 -13.76 20.27 9.95
N VAL A 192 -14.22 20.92 8.89
CA VAL A 192 -13.99 20.47 7.51
C VAL A 192 -12.49 20.36 7.20
N VAL A 193 -12.12 19.25 6.59
CA VAL A 193 -10.75 19.00 6.10
C VAL A 193 -10.45 19.95 4.94
N THR A 194 -9.27 20.55 4.96
CA THR A 194 -8.83 21.53 3.96
C THR A 194 -7.54 21.04 3.28
N SER A 195 -7.06 21.79 2.28
CA SER A 195 -5.80 21.52 1.61
C SER A 195 -4.60 21.42 2.58
N LYS A 196 -4.70 22.07 3.76
CA LYS A 196 -3.65 22.01 4.77
C LYS A 196 -3.46 20.59 5.31
N GLN A 197 -4.55 19.90 5.71
CA GLN A 197 -4.48 18.53 6.24
C GLN A 197 -3.95 17.56 5.18
N TYR A 198 -4.30 17.76 3.90
CA TYR A 198 -3.71 16.98 2.81
C TYR A 198 -2.23 17.27 2.62
N GLN A 199 -1.78 18.53 2.80
CA GLN A 199 -0.35 18.85 2.75
C GLN A 199 0.40 18.21 3.92
N ASP A 200 -0.14 18.31 5.13
CA ASP A 200 0.41 17.69 6.34
C ASP A 200 0.58 16.16 6.15
N TYR A 201 -0.43 15.53 5.53
CA TYR A 201 -0.35 14.12 5.13
C TYR A 201 0.79 13.84 4.14
N LEU A 202 0.86 14.57 3.03
CA LEU A 202 1.88 14.35 2.01
C LEU A 202 3.30 14.56 2.54
N ASP A 203 3.47 15.49 3.47
CA ASP A 203 4.75 15.70 4.16
C ASP A 203 5.07 14.51 5.11
N ALA A 204 4.07 14.01 5.83
CA ALA A 204 4.23 12.88 6.75
C ALA A 204 4.58 11.57 6.04
N ILE A 205 4.07 11.31 4.83
CA ILE A 205 4.34 10.08 4.08
C ILE A 205 5.61 10.13 3.21
N SER A 206 6.20 11.31 3.01
CA SER A 206 7.39 11.47 2.17
C SER A 206 8.54 10.51 2.48
N PRO A 207 8.84 10.14 3.74
CA PRO A 207 9.91 9.19 4.07
C PRO A 207 9.51 7.71 3.92
N TYR A 208 8.25 7.41 3.64
CA TYR A 208 7.77 6.03 3.56
C TYR A 208 7.92 5.45 2.16
N TYR A 209 8.22 4.16 2.09
CA TYR A 209 8.19 3.41 0.83
C TYR A 209 6.80 2.83 0.58
N PHE A 210 6.26 3.10 -0.58
CA PHE A 210 5.02 2.51 -1.10
C PHE A 210 5.04 2.45 -2.63
N ASN A 211 4.24 1.57 -3.22
CA ASN A 211 4.17 1.40 -4.67
C ASN A 211 3.17 2.37 -5.32
N VAL A 212 2.06 2.63 -4.64
CA VAL A 212 0.97 3.45 -5.18
C VAL A 212 0.34 4.31 -4.07
N ILE A 213 0.04 5.57 -4.39
CA ILE A 213 -0.78 6.47 -3.58
C ILE A 213 -2.12 6.71 -4.26
N GLY A 214 -3.22 6.67 -3.52
CA GLY A 214 -4.58 6.93 -4.05
C GLY A 214 -5.20 8.20 -3.47
N TYR A 215 -5.88 8.99 -4.32
CA TYR A 215 -6.75 10.07 -3.89
C TYR A 215 -8.20 9.78 -4.32
N PRO A 216 -9.08 9.29 -3.42
CA PRO A 216 -10.45 8.91 -3.74
C PRO A 216 -11.45 10.08 -3.75
N GLY A 217 -10.96 11.31 -3.79
CA GLY A 217 -11.78 12.52 -3.82
C GLY A 217 -12.02 13.08 -5.22
N THR A 218 -12.97 14.02 -5.31
CA THR A 218 -13.33 14.70 -6.55
C THR A 218 -12.87 16.15 -6.61
N ASP A 219 -12.33 16.71 -5.51
CA ASP A 219 -11.85 18.09 -5.48
C ASP A 219 -10.64 18.27 -6.40
N THR A 220 -10.74 19.25 -7.29
CA THR A 220 -9.72 19.51 -8.32
C THR A 220 -8.45 20.10 -7.74
N THR A 221 -8.54 20.89 -6.67
CA THR A 221 -7.37 21.52 -6.01
C THR A 221 -6.57 20.48 -5.28
N ILE A 222 -7.24 19.61 -4.52
CA ILE A 222 -6.58 18.51 -3.80
C ILE A 222 -5.97 17.53 -4.80
N ARG A 223 -6.69 17.16 -5.86
CA ARG A 223 -6.18 16.29 -6.92
C ARG A 223 -4.90 16.86 -7.54
N GLN A 224 -4.86 18.16 -7.83
CA GLN A 224 -3.67 18.81 -8.35
C GLN A 224 -2.51 18.81 -7.34
N LEU A 225 -2.80 18.89 -6.05
CA LEU A 225 -1.80 18.76 -4.99
C LEU A 225 -1.11 17.38 -5.04
N PHE A 226 -1.88 16.29 -5.17
CA PHE A 226 -1.33 14.93 -5.33
C PHE A 226 -0.51 14.77 -6.60
N VAL A 227 -0.97 15.34 -7.72
CA VAL A 227 -0.22 15.34 -8.99
C VAL A 227 1.12 16.05 -8.84
N ASN A 228 1.13 17.24 -8.27
CA ASN A 228 2.35 18.02 -8.07
C ASN A 228 3.31 17.32 -7.10
N PHE A 229 2.79 16.76 -6.01
CA PHE A 229 3.58 15.94 -5.09
C PHE A 229 4.24 14.77 -5.79
N THR A 230 3.48 14.01 -6.57
CA THR A 230 4.00 12.84 -7.30
C THR A 230 5.09 13.23 -8.29
N LYS A 231 4.87 14.29 -9.09
CA LYS A 231 5.87 14.81 -10.03
C LYS A 231 7.15 15.21 -9.30
N ARG A 232 7.03 16.01 -8.25
CA ARG A 232 8.19 16.45 -7.45
C ARG A 232 8.96 15.27 -6.85
N MET A 233 8.26 14.32 -6.24
CA MET A 233 8.89 13.15 -5.61
C MET A 233 9.60 12.27 -6.64
N ARG A 234 9.00 12.04 -7.79
CA ARG A 234 9.60 11.22 -8.84
C ARG A 234 10.76 11.90 -9.56
N ASP A 235 10.60 13.16 -9.91
CA ASP A 235 11.53 13.87 -10.79
C ASP A 235 12.67 14.54 -10.03
N GLU A 236 12.44 15.05 -8.80
CA GLU A 236 13.42 15.79 -8.02
C GLU A 236 14.08 14.96 -6.91
N THR A 237 13.30 14.14 -6.16
CA THR A 237 13.82 13.33 -5.05
C THR A 237 14.18 11.91 -5.44
N GLY A 238 13.71 11.43 -6.59
CA GLY A 238 13.98 10.08 -7.08
C GLY A 238 13.10 8.98 -6.47
N SER A 239 12.11 9.31 -5.64
CA SER A 239 11.15 8.34 -5.10
C SER A 239 10.24 7.81 -6.20
N LYS A 240 10.13 6.49 -6.34
CA LYS A 240 9.42 5.84 -7.44
C LYS A 240 8.13 5.18 -6.94
N PHE A 241 7.00 5.79 -7.30
CA PHE A 241 5.64 5.31 -7.04
C PHE A 241 4.68 5.90 -8.07
N GLN A 242 3.47 5.36 -8.20
CA GLN A 242 2.42 5.94 -9.04
C GLN A 242 1.28 6.50 -8.19
N CYS A 243 0.54 7.47 -8.72
CA CYS A 243 -0.60 8.10 -8.08
C CYS A 243 -1.87 7.81 -8.86
N VAL A 244 -2.90 7.27 -8.19
CA VAL A 244 -4.21 7.00 -8.76
C VAL A 244 -5.17 8.12 -8.36
N VAL A 245 -5.81 8.73 -9.36
CA VAL A 245 -6.80 9.80 -9.18
C VAL A 245 -8.02 9.57 -10.05
N TYR A 246 -9.14 10.21 -9.73
CA TYR A 246 -10.37 10.12 -10.49
C TYR A 246 -10.54 11.33 -11.42
N GLY A 247 -10.91 11.09 -12.70
CA GLY A 247 -11.43 12.11 -13.61
C GLY A 247 -10.46 13.26 -13.92
N LEU A 248 -9.15 13.02 -13.93
CA LEU A 248 -8.14 14.00 -14.27
C LEU A 248 -7.82 13.94 -15.77
N GLU A 249 -7.76 15.09 -16.40
CA GLU A 249 -7.31 15.24 -17.79
C GLU A 249 -6.01 16.09 -17.84
N GLY A 250 -5.13 15.76 -18.79
CA GLY A 250 -3.96 16.60 -19.12
C GLY A 250 -2.84 16.59 -18.08
N ALA A 251 -2.74 15.61 -17.20
CA ALA A 251 -1.59 15.49 -16.28
C ALA A 251 -0.28 15.23 -17.03
N ASP A 252 -0.35 14.44 -18.10
CA ASP A 252 0.74 14.11 -19.01
C ASP A 252 2.02 13.69 -18.28
N HIS A 253 1.90 12.63 -17.47
CA HIS A 253 3.00 12.13 -16.66
C HIS A 253 2.85 10.64 -16.37
N GLU A 254 3.94 9.88 -16.52
CA GLU A 254 3.94 8.42 -16.32
C GLU A 254 3.67 7.95 -14.89
N GLY A 255 3.87 8.81 -13.92
CA GLY A 255 3.56 8.53 -12.51
C GLY A 255 2.10 8.76 -12.13
N ILE A 256 1.23 9.19 -13.05
CA ILE A 256 -0.18 9.51 -12.76
C ILE A 256 -1.12 8.60 -13.54
N ILE A 257 -2.01 7.92 -12.84
CA ILE A 257 -3.06 7.06 -13.40
C ILE A 257 -4.39 7.75 -13.14
N SER A 258 -5.14 8.06 -14.19
CA SER A 258 -6.45 8.72 -14.09
C SER A 258 -7.57 7.79 -14.51
N ILE A 259 -8.39 7.37 -13.55
CA ILE A 259 -9.56 6.53 -13.83
C ILE A 259 -10.75 7.37 -14.27
N SER A 260 -11.45 6.95 -15.32
CA SER A 260 -12.56 7.69 -15.92
C SER A 260 -13.94 7.21 -15.47
N ASN A 261 -14.08 5.94 -15.11
CA ASN A 261 -15.37 5.38 -14.71
C ASN A 261 -15.81 5.91 -13.35
N LYS A 262 -17.10 6.12 -13.20
CA LYS A 262 -17.77 6.36 -11.91
C LYS A 262 -18.49 5.10 -11.45
N VAL A 263 -18.79 5.05 -10.16
CA VAL A 263 -19.71 4.06 -9.60
C VAL A 263 -21.15 4.57 -9.68
N THR A 264 -22.11 3.65 -9.70
CA THR A 264 -23.55 3.97 -9.79
C THR A 264 -24.30 3.66 -8.49
N ASP A 265 -23.63 3.16 -7.48
CA ASP A 265 -24.18 2.85 -6.16
C ASP A 265 -24.68 4.14 -5.48
N SER A 266 -25.89 4.08 -4.92
CA SER A 266 -26.48 5.23 -4.23
C SER A 266 -25.65 5.59 -3.00
N GLY A 267 -25.33 6.88 -2.87
CA GLY A 267 -24.53 7.39 -1.73
C GLY A 267 -23.02 7.20 -1.85
N ALA A 268 -22.53 6.41 -2.82
CA ALA A 268 -21.11 6.25 -3.02
C ALA A 268 -20.49 7.45 -3.77
N SER A 269 -19.23 7.77 -3.46
CA SER A 269 -18.46 8.74 -4.23
C SER A 269 -18.22 8.22 -5.65
N PRO A 270 -18.37 9.06 -6.70
CA PRO A 270 -18.02 8.64 -8.06
C PRO A 270 -16.55 8.19 -8.20
N ALA A 271 -15.68 8.63 -7.30
CA ALA A 271 -14.26 8.28 -7.26
C ALA A 271 -13.95 6.97 -6.51
N SER A 272 -14.94 6.20 -6.05
CA SER A 272 -14.72 5.00 -5.22
C SER A 272 -13.85 3.93 -5.90
N LEU A 273 -13.81 3.86 -7.23
CA LEU A 273 -12.93 2.92 -7.94
C LEU A 273 -11.44 3.18 -7.73
N VAL A 274 -11.07 4.36 -7.21
CA VAL A 274 -9.67 4.66 -6.86
C VAL A 274 -9.15 3.70 -5.78
N TYR A 275 -10.00 3.24 -4.87
CA TYR A 275 -9.61 2.28 -3.84
C TYR A 275 -9.14 0.96 -4.45
N TRP A 276 -9.99 0.35 -5.27
CA TRP A 276 -9.65 -0.89 -5.96
C TRP A 276 -8.41 -0.74 -6.83
N LEU A 277 -8.36 0.31 -7.66
CA LEU A 277 -7.24 0.51 -8.58
C LEU A 277 -5.92 0.78 -7.85
N THR A 278 -5.96 1.48 -6.71
CA THR A 278 -4.78 1.70 -5.87
C THR A 278 -4.23 0.38 -5.34
N GLY A 279 -5.09 -0.51 -4.86
CA GLY A 279 -4.70 -1.85 -4.39
C GLY A 279 -4.19 -2.74 -5.54
N ALA A 280 -4.91 -2.77 -6.65
CA ALA A 280 -4.56 -3.58 -7.82
C ALA A 280 -3.21 -3.18 -8.43
N GLU A 281 -2.95 -1.88 -8.63
CA GLU A 281 -1.68 -1.37 -9.14
C GLU A 281 -0.53 -1.59 -8.16
N ALA A 282 -0.78 -1.44 -6.85
CA ALA A 282 0.25 -1.68 -5.85
C ALA A 282 0.74 -3.13 -5.87
N SER A 283 -0.17 -4.10 -6.02
CA SER A 283 0.14 -5.54 -5.97
C SER A 283 0.43 -6.16 -7.32
N CYS A 284 0.14 -5.47 -8.42
CA CYS A 284 0.43 -6.00 -9.74
C CYS A 284 1.92 -6.29 -9.89
N ALA A 285 2.26 -7.52 -10.29
CA ALA A 285 3.63 -7.95 -10.45
C ALA A 285 4.32 -7.21 -11.63
N ILE A 286 5.64 -7.09 -11.57
CA ILE A 286 6.42 -6.38 -12.61
C ILE A 286 6.33 -7.03 -13.99
N ASN A 287 6.01 -8.32 -14.05
CA ASN A 287 5.85 -9.10 -15.28
C ASN A 287 4.37 -9.30 -15.66
N ALA A 288 3.46 -8.55 -15.07
CA ALA A 288 2.02 -8.61 -15.31
C ALA A 288 1.45 -7.23 -15.70
N SER A 289 0.26 -7.25 -16.28
CA SER A 289 -0.52 -6.06 -16.63
C SER A 289 -1.94 -6.22 -16.09
N LEU A 290 -2.57 -5.11 -15.72
CA LEU A 290 -4.00 -5.11 -15.38
C LEU A 290 -4.90 -5.13 -16.63
N THR A 291 -4.36 -4.99 -17.84
CA THR A 291 -5.14 -5.10 -19.09
C THR A 291 -5.95 -6.38 -19.11
N ASN A 292 -7.25 -6.28 -19.39
CA ASN A 292 -8.23 -7.37 -19.38
C ASN A 292 -8.46 -8.05 -18.01
N SER A 293 -7.92 -7.51 -16.91
CA SER A 293 -8.24 -7.97 -15.55
C SER A 293 -9.69 -7.68 -15.22
N THR A 294 -10.36 -8.64 -14.57
CA THR A 294 -11.74 -8.47 -14.10
C THR A 294 -11.76 -7.57 -12.86
N TYR A 295 -12.72 -6.65 -12.81
CA TYR A 295 -13.04 -5.94 -11.59
C TYR A 295 -13.77 -6.90 -10.64
N ASP A 296 -13.17 -7.18 -9.51
CA ASP A 296 -13.66 -8.07 -8.45
C ASP A 296 -14.00 -7.34 -7.15
N GLY A 297 -14.18 -6.00 -7.24
CA GLY A 297 -14.63 -5.18 -6.13
C GLY A 297 -16.15 -5.18 -5.93
N GLU A 298 -16.61 -4.45 -4.93
CA GLU A 298 -18.00 -4.46 -4.48
C GLU A 298 -18.90 -3.38 -5.12
N TYR A 299 -18.31 -2.43 -5.89
CA TYR A 299 -19.08 -1.36 -6.50
C TYR A 299 -19.61 -1.71 -7.89
N THR A 300 -20.74 -1.11 -8.25
CA THR A 300 -21.29 -1.18 -9.60
C THR A 300 -20.67 -0.11 -10.48
N VAL A 301 -19.88 -0.55 -11.47
CA VAL A 301 -19.14 0.35 -12.37
C VAL A 301 -20.02 0.80 -13.53
N ASP A 302 -20.04 2.11 -13.81
CA ASP A 302 -20.63 2.64 -15.04
C ASP A 302 -19.73 2.32 -16.24
N THR A 303 -20.18 1.43 -17.10
CA THR A 303 -19.49 0.97 -18.32
C THR A 303 -20.21 1.36 -19.61
N LYS A 304 -21.12 2.32 -19.55
CA LYS A 304 -21.91 2.80 -20.69
C LYS A 304 -21.11 3.74 -21.58
N TYR A 305 -20.11 3.20 -22.26
CA TYR A 305 -19.25 3.95 -23.17
C TYR A 305 -19.40 3.43 -24.61
N SER A 306 -19.43 4.34 -25.58
CA SER A 306 -19.32 3.99 -26.97
C SER A 306 -17.88 3.55 -27.33
N GLN A 307 -17.73 2.82 -28.44
CA GLN A 307 -16.40 2.44 -28.91
C GLN A 307 -15.49 3.65 -29.18
N LEU A 308 -16.06 4.78 -29.61
CA LEU A 308 -15.33 6.03 -29.81
C LEU A 308 -14.85 6.62 -28.48
N ASP A 309 -15.65 6.53 -27.42
CA ASP A 309 -15.24 7.01 -26.09
C ASP A 309 -14.11 6.18 -25.53
N LEU A 310 -14.15 4.86 -25.70
CA LEU A 310 -13.07 3.94 -25.31
C LEU A 310 -11.76 4.26 -26.05
N GLN A 311 -11.82 4.48 -27.37
CA GLN A 311 -10.66 4.87 -28.17
C GLN A 311 -10.09 6.23 -27.71
N ARG A 312 -10.96 7.21 -27.45
CA ARG A 312 -10.55 8.53 -26.97
C ARG A 312 -9.91 8.43 -25.58
N ALA A 313 -10.43 7.60 -24.69
CA ALA A 313 -9.86 7.39 -23.36
C ALA A 313 -8.39 6.90 -23.48
N ILE A 314 -8.13 5.90 -24.31
CA ILE A 314 -6.75 5.44 -24.56
C ILE A 314 -5.87 6.55 -25.12
N GLN A 315 -6.35 7.28 -26.13
CA GLN A 315 -5.58 8.35 -26.78
C GLN A 315 -5.24 9.53 -25.85
N THR A 316 -6.06 9.73 -24.82
CA THR A 316 -5.87 10.79 -23.81
C THR A 316 -5.26 10.28 -22.49
N GLY A 317 -4.75 9.03 -22.46
CA GLY A 317 -4.06 8.46 -21.31
C GLY A 317 -4.98 8.23 -20.11
N ARG A 318 -6.22 7.83 -20.34
CA ARG A 318 -7.18 7.57 -19.26
C ARG A 318 -7.39 6.08 -19.06
N PHE A 319 -7.24 5.64 -17.82
CA PHE A 319 -7.58 4.29 -17.41
C PHE A 319 -9.10 4.13 -17.40
N ILE A 320 -9.62 3.07 -18.02
CA ILE A 320 -11.06 2.87 -18.16
C ILE A 320 -11.42 1.39 -18.09
N PHE A 321 -12.52 1.10 -17.40
CA PHE A 321 -13.20 -0.19 -17.42
C PHE A 321 -14.25 -0.22 -18.53
N HIS A 322 -14.46 -1.40 -19.11
CA HIS A 322 -15.50 -1.67 -20.07
C HIS A 322 -16.23 -2.97 -19.77
N ASN A 323 -17.38 -3.17 -20.39
CA ASN A 323 -18.14 -4.41 -20.26
C ASN A 323 -17.78 -5.37 -21.39
N VAL A 324 -17.44 -6.61 -21.05
CA VAL A 324 -17.19 -7.69 -21.97
C VAL A 324 -18.28 -8.74 -21.79
N GLN A 325 -18.94 -9.14 -22.91
CA GLN A 325 -19.88 -10.25 -22.90
C GLN A 325 -19.10 -11.55 -22.99
N GLU A 326 -19.18 -12.38 -21.97
CA GLU A 326 -18.53 -13.69 -21.93
C GLU A 326 -19.57 -14.80 -21.79
N THR A 327 -19.31 -15.94 -22.40
CA THR A 327 -20.15 -17.12 -22.20
C THR A 327 -19.59 -17.92 -21.02
N LEU A 328 -20.25 -17.84 -19.87
CA LEU A 328 -19.94 -18.64 -18.69
C LEU A 328 -21.05 -19.69 -18.51
N SER A 329 -20.66 -20.96 -18.46
CA SER A 329 -21.60 -22.08 -18.24
C SER A 329 -22.78 -22.12 -19.22
N GLY A 330 -22.62 -21.58 -20.47
CA GLY A 330 -23.67 -21.52 -21.49
C GLY A 330 -24.57 -20.29 -21.41
N GLU A 331 -24.37 -19.40 -20.47
CA GLU A 331 -25.08 -18.11 -20.35
C GLU A 331 -24.14 -16.93 -20.71
N LEU A 332 -24.73 -15.89 -21.33
CA LEU A 332 -24.03 -14.63 -21.60
C LEU A 332 -24.03 -13.78 -20.33
N VAL A 333 -22.86 -13.58 -19.76
CA VAL A 333 -22.64 -12.74 -18.59
C VAL A 333 -21.80 -11.53 -18.97
N GLY A 334 -22.25 -10.35 -18.59
CA GLY A 334 -21.46 -9.12 -18.74
C GLY A 334 -20.44 -9.02 -17.62
N THR A 335 -19.16 -9.03 -17.98
CA THR A 335 -18.05 -8.90 -17.03
C THR A 335 -17.36 -7.55 -17.20
N VAL A 336 -17.15 -6.83 -16.09
CA VAL A 336 -16.42 -5.56 -16.08
C VAL A 336 -14.92 -5.85 -16.08
N LYS A 337 -14.22 -5.33 -17.08
CA LYS A 337 -12.77 -5.55 -17.24
C LYS A 337 -12.02 -4.25 -17.50
N VAL A 338 -10.76 -4.23 -17.13
CA VAL A 338 -9.83 -3.17 -17.50
C VAL A 338 -9.61 -3.19 -19.01
N LEU A 339 -9.79 -2.05 -19.67
CA LEU A 339 -9.59 -1.97 -21.13
C LEU A 339 -8.10 -2.07 -21.48
N THR A 340 -7.27 -1.21 -20.87
CA THR A 340 -5.81 -1.25 -21.00
C THR A 340 -5.16 -0.58 -19.81
N ASP A 341 -4.00 -1.09 -19.39
CA ASP A 341 -3.23 -0.68 -18.21
C ASP A 341 -2.28 0.46 -18.56
N ILE A 342 -2.79 1.70 -18.56
CA ILE A 342 -2.08 2.90 -18.99
C ILE A 342 -2.14 4.03 -17.97
N ASN A 343 -1.16 4.93 -18.07
CA ASN A 343 -1.09 6.18 -17.32
C ASN A 343 -1.42 7.41 -18.20
N THR A 344 -1.29 8.60 -17.62
CA THR A 344 -1.67 9.85 -18.30
C THR A 344 -0.61 10.40 -19.27
N PHE A 345 0.53 9.72 -19.45
CA PHE A 345 1.58 10.20 -20.33
C PHE A 345 1.22 10.01 -21.81
N THR A 346 1.17 11.11 -22.55
CA THR A 346 0.75 11.14 -23.97
C THR A 346 1.67 11.99 -24.86
N SER A 347 2.53 12.83 -24.30
CA SER A 347 3.50 13.67 -25.05
C SER A 347 4.79 12.91 -25.34
N PHE A 348 4.72 11.95 -26.26
CA PHE A 348 5.86 11.11 -26.61
C PHE A 348 7.02 11.90 -27.23
N THR A 349 8.24 11.58 -26.79
CA THR A 349 9.49 12.19 -27.26
C THR A 349 10.50 11.10 -27.65
N LYS A 350 11.65 11.51 -28.22
CA LYS A 350 12.75 10.56 -28.47
C LYS A 350 13.36 9.97 -27.19
N ARG A 351 13.22 10.64 -26.05
CA ARG A 351 13.74 10.16 -24.77
C ARG A 351 12.73 9.34 -23.98
N LYS A 352 11.44 9.63 -24.15
CA LYS A 352 10.32 8.90 -23.56
C LYS A 352 9.33 8.61 -24.70
N ASN A 353 9.40 7.40 -25.24
CA ASN A 353 8.52 6.93 -26.32
C ASN A 353 7.16 6.46 -25.75
N SER A 354 6.33 5.86 -26.60
CA SER A 354 5.00 5.34 -26.22
C SER A 354 5.03 4.26 -25.14
N ASP A 355 6.16 3.55 -24.94
CA ASP A 355 6.26 2.51 -23.92
C ASP A 355 6.04 3.06 -22.51
N PHE A 356 6.44 4.34 -22.30
CA PHE A 356 6.23 5.02 -21.01
C PHE A 356 4.76 5.33 -20.67
N SER A 357 3.83 5.14 -21.61
CA SER A 357 2.39 5.22 -21.32
C SER A 357 1.81 3.95 -20.68
N HIS A 358 2.53 2.82 -20.72
CA HIS A 358 2.09 1.56 -20.12
C HIS A 358 2.54 1.45 -18.65
N ASN A 359 1.59 1.23 -17.74
CA ASN A 359 1.89 1.07 -16.32
C ASN A 359 2.84 -0.11 -16.05
N GLN A 360 2.74 -1.20 -16.82
CA GLN A 360 3.66 -2.33 -16.69
C GLN A 360 5.12 -1.90 -16.91
N VAL A 361 5.41 -1.08 -17.93
CA VAL A 361 6.77 -0.57 -18.19
C VAL A 361 7.24 0.30 -17.03
N ILE A 362 6.40 1.22 -16.57
CA ILE A 362 6.75 2.10 -15.45
C ILE A 362 6.99 1.29 -14.18
N ARG A 363 6.19 0.27 -13.93
CA ARG A 363 6.31 -0.64 -12.79
C ARG A 363 7.65 -1.39 -12.81
N VAL A 364 8.09 -1.86 -13.98
CA VAL A 364 9.42 -2.47 -14.14
C VAL A 364 10.52 -1.46 -13.87
N LEU A 365 10.47 -0.28 -14.47
CA LEU A 365 11.51 0.75 -14.33
C LEU A 365 11.59 1.30 -12.90
N ASP A 366 10.45 1.53 -12.25
CA ASP A 366 10.38 1.98 -10.87
C ASP A 366 10.97 0.93 -9.91
N GLN A 367 10.58 -0.34 -10.07
CA GLN A 367 11.12 -1.42 -9.25
C GLN A 367 12.62 -1.60 -9.47
N LEU A 368 13.08 -1.54 -10.71
CA LEU A 368 14.50 -1.61 -11.05
C LEU A 368 15.31 -0.51 -10.38
N ALA A 369 14.79 0.72 -10.37
CA ALA A 369 15.42 1.85 -9.70
C ALA A 369 15.50 1.65 -8.19
N ILE A 370 14.41 1.18 -7.56
CA ILE A 370 14.32 0.89 -6.12
C ILE A 370 15.30 -0.22 -5.74
N ASP A 371 15.31 -1.32 -6.46
CA ASP A 371 16.16 -2.48 -6.15
C ASP A 371 17.65 -2.15 -6.36
N THR A 372 17.97 -1.34 -7.37
CA THR A 372 19.33 -0.84 -7.58
C THR A 372 19.76 0.09 -6.45
N ALA A 373 18.89 1.00 -6.02
CA ALA A 373 19.16 1.89 -4.88
C ALA A 373 19.35 1.09 -3.58
N ASN A 374 18.52 0.09 -3.34
CA ASN A 374 18.63 -0.80 -2.18
C ASN A 374 19.93 -1.58 -2.20
N LEU A 375 20.32 -2.15 -3.35
CA LEU A 375 21.59 -2.83 -3.54
C LEU A 375 22.77 -1.91 -3.22
N PHE A 376 22.78 -0.72 -3.80
CA PHE A 376 23.84 0.26 -3.61
C PHE A 376 23.91 0.73 -2.14
N ASN A 377 22.81 1.15 -1.55
CA ASN A 377 22.74 1.67 -0.18
C ASN A 377 23.13 0.60 0.86
N LYS A 378 22.68 -0.64 0.65
CA LYS A 378 22.91 -1.72 1.62
C LYS A 378 24.33 -2.27 1.57
N THR A 379 24.93 -2.30 0.38
CA THR A 379 26.21 -3.04 0.15
C THR A 379 27.38 -2.10 -0.09
N TYR A 380 27.21 -1.02 -0.83
CA TYR A 380 28.33 -0.22 -1.35
C TYR A 380 28.46 1.15 -0.66
N LEU A 381 27.38 1.83 -0.36
CA LEU A 381 27.38 3.19 0.17
C LEU A 381 28.16 3.28 1.49
N GLY A 382 29.32 3.96 1.44
CA GLY A 382 30.19 4.16 2.61
C GLY A 382 30.91 2.89 3.13
N LYS A 383 30.82 1.79 2.38
CA LYS A 383 31.38 0.48 2.79
C LYS A 383 32.43 -0.03 1.83
N GLU A 384 32.20 0.06 0.52
CA GLU A 384 33.09 -0.42 -0.52
C GLU A 384 33.95 0.72 -1.07
N GLN A 385 35.18 0.42 -1.47
CA GLN A 385 36.09 1.41 -2.06
C GLN A 385 35.71 1.69 -3.51
N ASN A 386 35.83 2.94 -3.94
CA ASN A 386 35.62 3.31 -5.34
C ASN A 386 36.92 3.14 -6.16
N ASP A 387 37.37 1.89 -6.23
CA ASP A 387 38.49 1.45 -7.07
C ASP A 387 37.98 0.46 -8.15
N ASP A 388 38.89 -0.06 -8.97
CA ASP A 388 38.53 -0.93 -10.09
C ASP A 388 37.89 -2.25 -9.61
N GLU A 389 38.26 -2.75 -8.45
CA GLU A 389 37.70 -4.00 -7.90
C GLU A 389 36.33 -3.77 -7.32
N GLY A 390 36.13 -2.71 -6.54
CA GLY A 390 34.83 -2.32 -5.99
C GLY A 390 33.81 -2.02 -7.10
N ARG A 391 34.21 -1.32 -8.18
CA ARG A 391 33.34 -1.06 -9.33
C ARG A 391 32.98 -2.32 -10.10
N LYS A 392 33.91 -3.27 -10.27
CA LYS A 392 33.61 -4.59 -10.87
C LYS A 392 32.67 -5.41 -10.01
N ALA A 393 32.80 -5.35 -8.69
CA ALA A 393 31.87 -6.01 -7.77
C ALA A 393 30.46 -5.43 -7.91
N LEU A 394 30.32 -4.10 -7.93
CA LEU A 394 29.04 -3.42 -8.18
C LEU A 394 28.43 -3.83 -9.53
N TRP A 395 29.22 -3.85 -10.59
CA TRP A 395 28.79 -4.31 -11.90
C TRP A 395 28.25 -5.74 -11.86
N ALA A 396 28.97 -6.65 -11.21
CA ALA A 396 28.56 -8.06 -11.13
C ALA A 396 27.21 -8.23 -10.40
N ASP A 397 26.99 -7.47 -9.32
CA ASP A 397 25.73 -7.51 -8.57
C ASP A 397 24.59 -6.86 -9.37
N MET A 398 24.85 -5.77 -10.09
CA MET A 398 23.88 -5.16 -10.99
C MET A 398 23.49 -6.13 -12.11
N VAL A 399 24.46 -6.76 -12.78
CA VAL A 399 24.20 -7.76 -13.83
C VAL A 399 23.40 -8.94 -13.29
N TYR A 400 23.72 -9.41 -12.07
CA TYR A 400 22.96 -10.48 -11.44
C TYR A 400 21.49 -10.06 -11.24
N LEU A 401 21.25 -8.88 -10.71
CA LEU A 401 19.89 -8.35 -10.50
C LEU A 401 19.11 -8.27 -11.83
N ARG A 402 19.72 -7.76 -12.93
CA ARG A 402 19.06 -7.70 -14.25
C ARG A 402 18.75 -9.09 -14.80
N LYS A 403 19.61 -10.07 -14.60
CA LYS A 403 19.32 -11.48 -14.96
C LYS A 403 18.12 -12.03 -14.19
N GLU A 404 17.93 -11.66 -12.92
CA GLU A 404 16.72 -12.03 -12.18
C GLU A 404 15.46 -11.38 -12.78
N TYR A 405 15.51 -10.08 -13.18
CA TYR A 405 14.43 -9.44 -13.91
C TYR A 405 14.11 -10.16 -15.25
N GLN A 406 15.14 -10.59 -15.97
CA GLN A 406 14.93 -11.38 -17.18
C GLN A 406 14.36 -12.78 -16.89
N ARG A 407 14.82 -13.43 -15.83
CA ARG A 407 14.32 -14.75 -15.40
C ARG A 407 12.82 -14.70 -15.10
N VAL A 408 12.34 -13.65 -14.44
CA VAL A 408 10.90 -13.43 -14.19
C VAL A 408 10.17 -12.82 -15.38
N ARG A 409 10.84 -12.60 -16.53
CA ARG A 409 10.28 -12.03 -17.76
C ARG A 409 9.80 -10.58 -17.63
N ALA A 410 10.33 -9.81 -16.70
CA ALA A 410 10.05 -8.38 -16.58
C ALA A 410 10.83 -7.56 -17.62
N ILE A 411 12.04 -8.03 -17.99
CA ILE A 411 12.83 -7.51 -19.11
C ILE A 411 13.19 -8.65 -20.06
N GLN A 412 13.61 -8.31 -21.27
CA GLN A 412 14.02 -9.28 -22.29
C GLN A 412 15.35 -8.93 -22.95
N ASN A 413 15.96 -9.91 -23.59
CA ASN A 413 17.19 -9.79 -24.41
C ASN A 413 18.40 -9.20 -23.67
N TYR A 414 18.38 -9.17 -22.34
CA TYR A 414 19.46 -8.61 -21.54
C TYR A 414 20.72 -9.49 -21.55
N LYS A 415 21.86 -8.85 -21.78
CA LYS A 415 23.20 -9.44 -21.69
C LYS A 415 24.04 -8.65 -20.70
N ALA A 416 25.13 -9.25 -20.20
CA ALA A 416 25.99 -8.60 -19.21
C ALA A 416 26.63 -7.31 -19.77
N GLU A 417 26.86 -7.26 -21.10
CA GLU A 417 27.46 -6.14 -21.79
C GLU A 417 26.51 -4.92 -21.89
N ASP A 418 25.19 -5.12 -21.71
CA ASP A 418 24.20 -4.04 -21.74
C ASP A 418 24.30 -3.16 -20.48
N THR A 419 24.97 -3.63 -19.44
CA THR A 419 25.38 -2.81 -18.28
C THR A 419 26.89 -2.56 -18.41
N GLU A 420 27.26 -1.28 -18.61
CA GLU A 420 28.66 -0.88 -18.67
C GLU A 420 29.35 -1.13 -17.32
N ILE A 421 30.65 -1.49 -17.34
CA ILE A 421 31.43 -1.54 -16.10
C ILE A 421 31.50 -0.13 -15.53
N PRO A 422 31.05 0.09 -14.27
CA PRO A 422 31.03 1.43 -13.69
C PRO A 422 32.42 2.09 -13.69
N THR A 423 32.45 3.37 -13.97
CA THR A 423 33.66 4.19 -13.96
C THR A 423 33.59 5.19 -12.81
N GLN A 424 34.76 5.72 -12.42
CA GLN A 424 34.80 6.82 -11.46
C GLN A 424 34.20 8.08 -12.10
N GLY A 425 33.28 8.71 -11.40
CA GLY A 425 32.73 10.02 -11.80
C GLY A 425 33.73 11.16 -11.58
N THR A 426 33.24 12.39 -11.70
CA THR A 426 34.06 13.60 -11.53
C THR A 426 34.66 13.69 -10.12
N GLU A 427 33.91 13.28 -9.11
CA GLU A 427 34.38 13.18 -7.73
C GLU A 427 34.87 11.77 -7.44
N LYS A 428 35.88 11.63 -6.56
CA LYS A 428 36.43 10.34 -6.17
C LYS A 428 35.41 9.42 -5.50
N THR A 429 34.37 9.99 -4.92
CA THR A 429 33.28 9.26 -4.26
C THR A 429 32.14 8.89 -5.21
N ALA A 430 32.14 9.44 -6.41
CA ALA A 430 31.08 9.21 -7.40
C ALA A 430 31.40 8.03 -8.31
N VAL A 431 30.36 7.25 -8.63
CA VAL A 431 30.39 6.15 -9.59
C VAL A 431 29.42 6.47 -10.72
N LEU A 432 29.86 6.30 -11.96
CA LEU A 432 29.06 6.50 -13.17
C LEU A 432 28.88 5.16 -13.89
N CYS A 433 27.65 4.82 -14.24
CA CYS A 433 27.32 3.63 -15.00
C CYS A 433 26.17 3.95 -15.98
N ASN A 434 26.27 3.43 -17.22
CA ASN A 434 25.18 3.44 -18.19
C ASN A 434 24.69 2.00 -18.38
N GLU A 435 23.39 1.85 -18.63
CA GLU A 435 22.82 0.54 -18.95
C GLU A 435 21.67 0.66 -19.96
N GLU A 436 21.46 -0.41 -20.72
CA GLU A 436 20.33 -0.59 -21.61
C GLU A 436 19.46 -1.75 -21.12
N VAL A 437 18.15 -1.50 -20.96
CA VAL A 437 17.18 -2.51 -20.56
C VAL A 437 15.96 -2.43 -21.45
N GLN A 438 15.37 -3.58 -21.77
CA GLN A 438 14.14 -3.71 -22.54
C GLN A 438 13.02 -4.28 -21.68
N PRO A 439 12.16 -3.44 -21.05
CA PRO A 439 10.98 -3.93 -20.36
C PRO A 439 10.07 -4.73 -21.29
N THR A 440 9.41 -5.75 -20.77
CA THR A 440 8.40 -6.51 -21.50
C THR A 440 7.02 -5.95 -21.26
N CYS A 441 6.13 -6.11 -22.22
CA CYS A 441 4.70 -5.85 -22.07
C CYS A 441 3.89 -7.12 -22.36
N CYS A 442 2.75 -7.27 -21.70
CA CYS A 442 1.77 -8.29 -22.02
C CYS A 442 1.19 -8.04 -23.43
N MET A 443 0.81 -9.12 -24.14
CA MET A 443 0.22 -9.01 -25.46
C MET A 443 -1.20 -8.42 -25.37
N GLU A 444 -1.47 -7.34 -26.08
CA GLU A 444 -2.77 -6.67 -26.12
C GLU A 444 -3.45 -6.77 -27.49
N LYS A 445 -2.67 -6.97 -28.57
CA LYS A 445 -3.19 -6.95 -29.95
C LYS A 445 -2.63 -8.12 -30.74
N LEU A 446 -3.52 -8.91 -31.36
CA LEU A 446 -3.16 -9.97 -32.30
C LEU A 446 -3.61 -9.57 -33.72
N TYR A 447 -2.67 -9.48 -34.63
CA TYR A 447 -2.94 -9.31 -36.07
C TYR A 447 -2.67 -10.63 -36.74
N LEU A 448 -3.74 -11.34 -37.17
CA LEU A 448 -3.64 -12.63 -37.83
C LEU A 448 -4.21 -12.55 -39.25
N THR A 449 -3.45 -13.01 -40.23
CA THR A 449 -3.94 -13.24 -41.61
C THR A 449 -3.91 -14.72 -41.90
N THR A 450 -5.07 -15.32 -42.15
CA THR A 450 -5.19 -16.72 -42.57
C THR A 450 -5.39 -16.76 -44.08
N ILE A 451 -4.50 -17.43 -44.80
CA ILE A 451 -4.61 -17.66 -46.21
C ILE A 451 -5.22 -19.05 -46.39
N VAL A 452 -6.39 -19.11 -47.05
CA VAL A 452 -7.03 -20.38 -47.42
C VAL A 452 -6.51 -20.76 -48.78
N ALA A 453 -5.84 -21.93 -48.89
CA ALA A 453 -5.30 -22.48 -50.10
C ALA A 453 -6.32 -23.36 -50.81
#